data_020db0fc80095e8ecbf0965ef82eb493
#
_entry.id   020db0fc80095e8ecbf0965ef82eb493
#
_cell.length_a   1.000
_cell.length_b   1.000
_cell.length_c   1.000
_cell.angle_alpha   90.00
_cell.angle_beta   90.00
_cell.angle_gamma   90.00
#
_symmetry.space_group_name_H-M   'P 1'
#
loop_
_entity.id
_entity.type
_entity.pdbx_description
1 polymer ?
#
loop_
_entity_poly.entity_id
_entity_poly.type
_entity_poly.pdbx_seq_one_letter_code
_entity_poly.pdbx_strand_id
1 'polypeptide(L)'
;MSKYVNYFLLSAIIACMPLVSYAGSNLAPDDAVGISFWIISVAMVAATAFFFLESLRVTGKFRTSLVVGGLICLVAGVHYFYMREVWASTGTSPTVFRYVDWIVTVPLQMVEFYLILAAVTAVSMGVFWRLLIGTVVMVVAGYMGEAGFINTTIGFVVGMAGWAYILYEIFSGEASKSAANAKPSVQSAFNTMKWIVTIGWAIYPLGYFLGYLAGGTDEATLNTVSYTHLRAHETSR
;
A
#
# COMPACT_ATOMS: atom_id res chain seq x y z
N MET A 1 0.87 -15.78 26.74
CA MET A 1 1.58 -14.80 25.90
C MET A 1 1.18 -13.41 26.34
N SER A 2 2.11 -12.70 26.63
CA SER A 2 2.52 -11.88 27.72
C SER A 2 1.87 -10.49 27.70
N LYS A 3 1.53 -9.97 28.88
CA LYS A 3 1.22 -8.55 29.17
C LYS A 3 2.19 -7.60 28.47
N TYR A 4 3.44 -8.02 28.21
CA TYR A 4 4.47 -7.23 27.54
C TYR A 4 4.17 -6.91 26.07
N VAL A 5 3.48 -7.78 25.32
CA VAL A 5 3.05 -7.51 23.94
C VAL A 5 1.99 -6.41 23.90
N ASN A 6 1.06 -6.44 24.87
CA ASN A 6 0.02 -5.41 24.99
C ASN A 6 0.64 -4.05 25.37
N TYR A 7 1.66 -4.04 26.24
CA TYR A 7 2.35 -2.80 26.62
C TYR A 7 3.20 -2.26 25.46
N PHE A 8 3.85 -3.13 24.68
CA PHE A 8 4.60 -2.71 23.48
C PHE A 8 3.66 -2.10 22.42
N LEU A 9 2.53 -2.73 22.14
CA LEU A 9 1.53 -2.21 21.20
C LEU A 9 0.91 -0.89 21.68
N LEU A 10 0.60 -0.81 22.98
CA LEU A 10 0.08 0.42 23.56
C LEU A 10 1.12 1.55 23.54
N SER A 11 2.38 1.26 23.82
CA SER A 11 3.46 2.24 23.75
C SER A 11 3.75 2.68 22.30
N ALA A 12 3.64 1.79 21.31
CA ALA A 12 3.75 2.14 19.90
C ALA A 12 2.60 3.06 19.45
N ILE A 13 1.36 2.78 19.86
CA ILE A 13 0.20 3.65 19.60
C ILE A 13 0.38 5.00 20.27
N ILE A 14 0.83 5.05 21.53
CA ILE A 14 1.08 6.29 22.28
C ILE A 14 2.24 7.07 21.65
N ALA A 15 3.30 6.41 21.19
CA ALA A 15 4.43 7.06 20.53
C ALA A 15 4.05 7.70 19.17
N CYS A 16 2.99 7.18 18.52
CA CYS A 16 2.43 7.80 17.30
C CYS A 16 1.51 9.00 17.59
N MET A 17 1.02 9.19 18.83
CA MET A 17 0.12 10.30 19.18
C MET A 17 0.71 11.71 19.00
N PRO A 18 2.00 11.98 19.30
CA PRO A 18 2.59 13.31 19.06
C PRO A 18 2.59 13.70 17.58
N LEU A 19 2.69 12.72 16.66
CA LEU A 19 2.58 12.94 15.21
C LEU A 19 1.21 13.47 14.81
N VAL A 20 0.16 13.08 15.53
CA VAL A 20 -1.23 13.53 15.30
C VAL A 20 -1.42 14.99 15.73
N SER A 21 -0.75 15.42 16.80
CA SER A 21 -0.91 16.78 17.35
C SER A 21 -0.25 17.88 16.48
N TYR A 22 0.81 17.55 15.77
CA TYR A 22 1.53 18.51 14.92
C TYR A 22 0.80 18.83 13.61
N ALA A 23 -0.11 17.97 13.21
CA ALA A 23 -0.75 17.98 11.90
C ALA A 23 -1.93 18.94 11.75
N GLY A 24 -2.33 19.67 12.80
CA GLY A 24 -3.61 20.40 12.85
C GLY A 24 -3.57 21.89 12.46
N SER A 25 -2.40 22.51 12.34
CA SER A 25 -2.32 23.97 12.41
C SER A 25 -2.68 24.76 11.15
N ASN A 26 -2.75 24.14 9.96
CA ASN A 26 -2.93 24.86 8.70
C ASN A 26 -3.90 24.20 7.69
N LEU A 27 -4.91 23.47 8.16
CA LEU A 27 -5.88 22.85 7.28
C LEU A 27 -6.99 23.85 6.92
N ALA A 28 -7.02 24.34 5.67
CA ALA A 28 -8.09 25.18 5.17
C ALA A 28 -9.33 24.32 4.83
N PRO A 29 -10.56 24.81 5.09
CA PRO A 29 -11.79 24.05 4.82
C PRO A 29 -12.01 23.70 3.34
N ASP A 30 -11.39 24.42 2.43
CA ASP A 30 -11.44 24.26 0.97
C ASP A 30 -10.23 23.47 0.42
N ASP A 31 -9.24 23.10 1.25
CA ASP A 31 -8.12 22.25 0.86
C ASP A 31 -8.53 20.79 0.85
N ALA A 32 -9.18 20.34 -0.23
CA ALA A 32 -9.61 18.95 -0.39
C ALA A 32 -8.45 17.94 -0.34
N VAL A 33 -7.26 18.32 -0.83
CA VAL A 33 -6.06 17.46 -0.82
C VAL A 33 -5.53 17.32 0.60
N GLY A 34 -5.35 18.41 1.34
CA GLY A 34 -4.91 18.39 2.72
C GLY A 34 -5.90 17.65 3.63
N ILE A 35 -7.23 17.84 3.42
CA ILE A 35 -8.27 17.10 4.13
C ILE A 35 -8.16 15.58 3.83
N SER A 36 -7.92 15.20 2.57
CA SER A 36 -7.73 13.81 2.19
C SER A 36 -6.51 13.16 2.86
N PHE A 37 -5.38 13.87 2.93
CA PHE A 37 -4.20 13.43 3.68
C PHE A 37 -4.52 13.16 5.15
N TRP A 38 -5.29 14.06 5.77
CA TRP A 38 -5.68 13.93 7.17
C TRP A 38 -6.56 12.72 7.42
N ILE A 39 -7.62 12.57 6.61
CA ILE A 39 -8.54 11.43 6.72
C ILE A 39 -7.80 10.11 6.58
N ILE A 40 -6.93 9.98 5.57
CA ILE A 40 -6.17 8.75 5.31
C ILE A 40 -5.19 8.48 6.47
N SER A 41 -4.48 9.48 6.96
CA SER A 41 -3.56 9.31 8.09
C SER A 41 -4.27 8.73 9.32
N VAL A 42 -5.42 9.30 9.68
CA VAL A 42 -6.23 8.81 10.82
C VAL A 42 -6.77 7.41 10.56
N ALA A 43 -7.25 7.14 9.36
CA ALA A 43 -7.72 5.82 8.97
C ALA A 43 -6.61 4.76 9.04
N MET A 44 -5.38 5.07 8.59
CA MET A 44 -4.23 4.16 8.69
C MET A 44 -3.84 3.87 10.15
N VAL A 45 -3.90 4.86 11.04
CA VAL A 45 -3.67 4.64 12.48
C VAL A 45 -4.74 3.72 13.07
N ALA A 46 -6.01 3.94 12.73
CA ALA A 46 -7.12 3.10 13.18
C ALA A 46 -6.98 1.65 12.65
N ALA A 47 -6.64 1.49 11.37
CA ALA A 47 -6.41 0.19 10.75
C ALA A 47 -5.20 -0.53 11.38
N THR A 48 -4.11 0.18 11.67
CA THR A 48 -2.94 -0.35 12.40
C THR A 48 -3.35 -0.93 13.75
N ALA A 49 -4.09 -0.15 14.54
CA ALA A 49 -4.57 -0.58 15.85
C ALA A 49 -5.48 -1.81 15.73
N PHE A 50 -6.41 -1.80 14.76
CA PHE A 50 -7.29 -2.92 14.50
C PHE A 50 -6.52 -4.20 14.15
N PHE A 51 -5.60 -4.17 13.18
CA PHE A 51 -4.84 -5.34 12.76
C PHE A 51 -3.98 -5.91 13.88
N PHE A 52 -3.31 -5.06 14.67
CA PHE A 52 -2.52 -5.55 15.79
C PHE A 52 -3.38 -6.14 16.91
N LEU A 53 -4.53 -5.55 17.23
CA LEU A 53 -5.46 -6.10 18.21
C LEU A 53 -6.05 -7.45 17.74
N GLU A 54 -6.46 -7.55 16.48
CA GLU A 54 -6.95 -8.81 15.91
C GLU A 54 -5.86 -9.87 15.87
N SER A 55 -4.60 -9.51 15.62
CA SER A 55 -3.47 -10.46 15.65
C SER A 55 -3.29 -11.14 17.01
N LEU A 56 -3.79 -10.54 18.11
CA LEU A 56 -3.75 -11.15 19.44
C LEU A 56 -4.85 -12.22 19.63
N ARG A 57 -5.94 -12.14 18.86
CA ARG A 57 -7.08 -13.05 18.92
C ARG A 57 -6.92 -14.27 18.00
N VAL A 58 -6.12 -14.12 16.94
CA VAL A 58 -5.90 -15.14 15.93
C VAL A 58 -4.63 -15.93 16.22
N THR A 59 -4.63 -17.22 15.92
CA THR A 59 -3.49 -18.12 16.11
C THR A 59 -3.01 -18.68 14.77
N GLY A 60 -1.77 -19.23 14.75
CA GLY A 60 -1.20 -19.86 13.57
C GLY A 60 -0.77 -18.88 12.49
N LYS A 61 -0.81 -19.33 11.24
CA LYS A 61 -0.24 -18.61 10.10
C LYS A 61 -0.97 -17.30 9.75
N PHE A 62 -2.27 -17.22 10.00
CA PHE A 62 -3.06 -16.00 9.77
C PHE A 62 -2.65 -14.83 10.67
N ARG A 63 -2.07 -15.12 11.84
CA ARG A 63 -1.52 -14.09 12.71
C ARG A 63 -0.43 -13.28 12.02
N THR A 64 0.45 -13.94 11.27
CA THR A 64 1.53 -13.26 10.53
C THR A 64 0.97 -12.32 9.48
N SER A 65 -0.08 -12.74 8.75
CA SER A 65 -0.77 -11.88 7.77
C SER A 65 -1.34 -10.61 8.43
N LEU A 66 -2.05 -10.74 9.56
CA LEU A 66 -2.57 -9.58 10.30
C LEU A 66 -1.46 -8.63 10.80
N VAL A 67 -0.32 -9.19 11.23
CA VAL A 67 0.83 -8.36 11.64
C VAL A 67 1.42 -7.61 10.43
N VAL A 68 1.53 -8.27 9.28
CA VAL A 68 2.02 -7.63 8.04
C VAL A 68 1.06 -6.53 7.60
N GLY A 69 -0.25 -6.78 7.60
CA GLY A 69 -1.27 -5.75 7.31
C GLY A 69 -1.16 -4.54 8.25
N GLY A 70 -0.97 -4.80 9.55
CA GLY A 70 -0.73 -3.74 10.55
C GLY A 70 0.54 -2.94 10.28
N LEU A 71 1.63 -3.59 9.85
CA LEU A 71 2.88 -2.91 9.48
C LEU A 71 2.72 -2.06 8.22
N ILE A 72 2.00 -2.54 7.21
CA ILE A 72 1.68 -1.77 6.00
C ILE A 72 0.94 -0.49 6.38
N CYS A 73 -0.13 -0.60 7.17
CA CYS A 73 -0.90 0.56 7.61
C CYS A 73 -0.08 1.53 8.48
N LEU A 74 0.80 1.02 9.35
CA LEU A 74 1.67 1.84 10.18
C LEU A 74 2.66 2.66 9.35
N VAL A 75 3.37 2.01 8.43
CA VAL A 75 4.35 2.67 7.56
C VAL A 75 3.66 3.72 6.68
N ALA A 76 2.55 3.34 6.03
CA ALA A 76 1.76 4.27 5.23
C ALA A 76 1.26 5.46 6.08
N GLY A 77 0.69 5.20 7.26
CA GLY A 77 0.19 6.25 8.15
C GLY A 77 1.25 7.28 8.52
N VAL A 78 2.46 6.83 8.88
CA VAL A 78 3.60 7.72 9.17
C VAL A 78 3.98 8.57 7.95
N HIS A 79 4.09 7.96 6.76
CA HIS A 79 4.45 8.69 5.54
C HIS A 79 3.38 9.69 5.12
N TYR A 80 2.09 9.40 5.31
CA TYR A 80 1.00 10.32 5.00
C TYR A 80 1.03 11.59 5.86
N PHE A 81 1.49 11.52 7.11
CA PHE A 81 1.71 12.73 7.92
C PHE A 81 2.81 13.61 7.31
N TYR A 82 3.93 13.02 6.87
CA TYR A 82 5.00 13.78 6.20
C TYR A 82 4.57 14.31 4.83
N MET A 83 3.87 13.52 4.04
CA MET A 83 3.36 13.94 2.73
C MET A 83 2.41 15.13 2.84
N ARG A 84 1.55 15.11 3.87
CA ARG A 84 0.67 16.23 4.17
C ARG A 84 1.45 17.50 4.51
N GLU A 85 2.51 17.40 5.31
CA GLU A 85 3.35 18.55 5.67
C GLU A 85 4.00 19.16 4.43
N VAL A 86 4.52 18.34 3.52
CA VAL A 86 5.06 18.80 2.24
C VAL A 86 3.99 19.52 1.43
N TRP A 87 2.79 18.94 1.30
CA TRP A 87 1.68 19.58 0.59
C TRP A 87 1.29 20.92 1.22
N ALA A 88 1.06 20.96 2.53
CA ALA A 88 0.63 22.17 3.24
C ALA A 88 1.65 23.31 3.18
N SER A 89 2.96 22.98 3.13
CA SER A 89 4.03 23.97 3.08
C SER A 89 4.44 24.41 1.68
N THR A 90 4.28 23.55 0.67
CA THR A 90 4.82 23.80 -0.68
C THR A 90 3.75 23.81 -1.77
N GLY A 91 2.58 23.22 -1.55
CA GLY A 91 1.56 22.99 -2.59
C GLY A 91 2.00 22.01 -3.68
N THR A 92 3.12 21.30 -3.48
CA THR A 92 3.68 20.38 -4.49
C THR A 92 3.50 18.91 -4.11
N SER A 93 3.57 18.02 -5.11
CA SER A 93 3.46 16.59 -4.91
C SER A 93 4.64 16.03 -4.08
N PRO A 94 4.38 15.29 -2.99
CA PRO A 94 5.42 14.71 -2.14
C PRO A 94 6.00 13.42 -2.73
N THR A 95 6.48 13.45 -3.98
CA THR A 95 6.91 12.28 -4.76
C THR A 95 7.90 11.39 -4.01
N VAL A 96 8.95 11.96 -3.41
CA VAL A 96 9.98 11.18 -2.70
C VAL A 96 9.38 10.40 -1.53
N PHE A 97 8.56 11.05 -0.68
CA PHE A 97 7.93 10.39 0.46
C PHE A 97 6.98 9.28 0.03
N ARG A 98 6.26 9.48 -1.07
CA ARG A 98 5.37 8.49 -1.67
C ARG A 98 6.14 7.23 -2.10
N TYR A 99 7.27 7.38 -2.76
CA TYR A 99 8.08 6.24 -3.17
C TYR A 99 8.84 5.58 -2.01
N VAL A 100 9.25 6.33 -0.99
CA VAL A 100 9.80 5.76 0.25
C VAL A 100 8.75 4.89 0.96
N ASP A 101 7.50 5.30 0.98
CA ASP A 101 6.39 4.48 1.47
C ASP A 101 6.23 3.22 0.61
N TRP A 102 6.10 3.38 -0.70
CA TRP A 102 5.79 2.28 -1.62
C TRP A 102 6.87 1.22 -1.71
N ILE A 103 8.15 1.58 -1.61
CA ILE A 103 9.24 0.59 -1.64
C ILE A 103 9.17 -0.38 -0.44
N VAL A 104 8.48 -0.01 0.61
CA VAL A 104 8.24 -0.85 1.79
C VAL A 104 6.84 -1.48 1.73
N THR A 105 5.79 -0.68 1.57
CA THR A 105 4.41 -1.12 1.73
C THR A 105 3.93 -2.01 0.59
N VAL A 106 4.32 -1.71 -0.66
CA VAL A 106 3.85 -2.48 -1.83
C VAL A 106 4.45 -3.90 -1.89
N PRO A 107 5.77 -4.11 -1.63
CA PRO A 107 6.30 -5.46 -1.44
C PRO A 107 5.65 -6.21 -0.28
N LEU A 108 5.36 -5.55 0.85
CA LEU A 108 4.67 -6.18 1.98
C LEU A 108 3.26 -6.65 1.61
N GLN A 109 2.53 -5.92 0.76
CA GLN A 109 1.23 -6.36 0.25
C GLN A 109 1.35 -7.65 -0.58
N MET A 110 2.42 -7.79 -1.36
CA MET A 110 2.67 -9.04 -2.09
C MET A 110 3.09 -10.19 -1.18
N VAL A 111 3.84 -9.90 -0.13
CA VAL A 111 4.12 -10.87 0.95
C VAL A 111 2.82 -11.32 1.61
N GLU A 112 1.88 -10.41 1.89
CA GLU A 112 0.57 -10.73 2.46
C GLU A 112 -0.23 -11.64 1.52
N PHE A 113 -0.24 -11.35 0.22
CA PHE A 113 -0.85 -12.22 -0.80
C PHE A 113 -0.35 -13.67 -0.70
N TYR A 114 0.97 -13.83 -0.63
CA TYR A 114 1.59 -15.14 -0.45
C TYR A 114 1.20 -15.79 0.88
N LEU A 115 1.24 -15.05 1.99
CA LEU A 115 0.95 -15.57 3.32
C LEU A 115 -0.48 -16.09 3.47
N ILE A 116 -1.46 -15.41 2.89
CA ILE A 116 -2.87 -15.83 2.89
C ILE A 116 -3.01 -17.19 2.20
N LEU A 117 -2.39 -17.35 1.03
CA LEU A 117 -2.39 -18.64 0.32
C LEU A 117 -1.62 -19.72 1.09
N ALA A 118 -0.42 -19.42 1.57
CA ALA A 118 0.43 -20.36 2.29
C ALA A 118 -0.16 -20.78 3.66
N ALA A 119 -1.12 -20.03 4.19
CA ALA A 119 -1.81 -20.40 5.42
C ALA A 119 -2.73 -21.63 5.23
N VAL A 120 -3.21 -21.88 4.03
CA VAL A 120 -4.28 -22.86 3.75
C VAL A 120 -3.95 -23.86 2.67
N THR A 121 -2.95 -23.58 1.82
CA THR A 121 -2.50 -24.47 0.72
C THR A 121 -0.97 -24.61 0.75
N ALA A 122 -0.46 -25.63 0.07
CA ALA A 122 0.95 -25.73 -0.22
C ALA A 122 1.29 -24.83 -1.42
N VAL A 123 1.94 -23.72 -1.16
CA VAL A 123 2.35 -22.73 -2.18
C VAL A 123 3.88 -22.73 -2.25
N SER A 124 4.44 -22.78 -3.47
CA SER A 124 5.88 -22.75 -3.65
C SER A 124 6.47 -21.38 -3.29
N MET A 125 7.71 -21.37 -2.80
CA MET A 125 8.46 -20.11 -2.62
C MET A 125 8.70 -19.36 -3.94
N GLY A 126 8.52 -20.03 -5.08
CA GLY A 126 8.55 -19.40 -6.39
C GLY A 126 7.49 -18.30 -6.56
N VAL A 127 6.28 -18.51 -6.03
CA VAL A 127 5.21 -17.50 -6.04
C VAL A 127 5.63 -16.27 -5.26
N PHE A 128 6.20 -16.46 -4.07
CA PHE A 128 6.71 -15.36 -3.24
C PHE A 128 7.72 -14.50 -4.01
N TRP A 129 8.74 -15.12 -4.59
CA TRP A 129 9.79 -14.39 -5.31
C TRP A 129 9.28 -13.72 -6.58
N ARG A 130 8.38 -14.34 -7.33
CA ARG A 130 7.79 -13.74 -8.53
C ARG A 130 6.99 -12.47 -8.20
N LEU A 131 6.15 -12.53 -7.18
CA LEU A 131 5.39 -11.37 -6.72
C LEU A 131 6.31 -10.28 -6.19
N LEU A 132 7.29 -10.63 -5.37
CA LEU A 132 8.24 -9.68 -4.79
C LEU A 132 9.09 -8.97 -5.87
N ILE A 133 9.68 -9.74 -6.80
CA ILE A 133 10.52 -9.16 -7.86
C ILE A 133 9.69 -8.26 -8.78
N GLY A 134 8.50 -8.71 -9.20
CA GLY A 134 7.61 -7.89 -10.01
C GLY A 134 7.29 -6.55 -9.35
N THR A 135 7.04 -6.57 -8.05
CA THR A 135 6.76 -5.38 -7.26
C THR A 135 7.95 -4.43 -7.14
N VAL A 136 9.14 -4.97 -6.84
CA VAL A 136 10.36 -4.16 -6.73
C VAL A 136 10.69 -3.51 -8.08
N VAL A 137 10.62 -4.27 -9.18
CA VAL A 137 10.82 -3.73 -10.53
C VAL A 137 9.83 -2.61 -10.82
N MET A 138 8.54 -2.81 -10.53
CA MET A 138 7.49 -1.82 -10.75
C MET A 138 7.76 -0.52 -10.00
N VAL A 139 8.03 -0.59 -8.69
CA VAL A 139 8.20 0.60 -7.84
C VAL A 139 9.51 1.32 -8.14
N VAL A 140 10.61 0.59 -8.31
CA VAL A 140 11.93 1.19 -8.59
C VAL A 140 11.95 1.86 -9.96
N ALA A 141 11.44 1.19 -11.00
CA ALA A 141 11.39 1.78 -12.35
C ALA A 141 10.49 3.02 -12.38
N GLY A 142 9.34 2.97 -11.72
CA GLY A 142 8.45 4.13 -11.58
C GLY A 142 9.16 5.31 -10.92
N TYR A 143 9.83 5.07 -9.80
CA TYR A 143 10.59 6.11 -9.10
C TYR A 143 11.70 6.71 -9.97
N MET A 144 12.51 5.87 -10.58
CA MET A 144 13.62 6.33 -11.41
C MET A 144 13.16 7.19 -12.58
N GLY A 145 12.01 6.86 -13.18
CA GLY A 145 11.41 7.65 -14.26
C GLY A 145 10.81 8.96 -13.75
N GLU A 146 10.05 8.95 -12.65
CA GLU A 146 9.39 10.13 -12.07
C GLU A 146 10.41 11.11 -11.47
N ALA A 147 11.46 10.60 -10.82
CA ALA A 147 12.55 11.40 -10.27
C ALA A 147 13.59 11.87 -11.31
N GLY A 148 13.44 11.50 -12.58
CA GLY A 148 14.31 11.96 -13.67
C GLY A 148 15.66 11.26 -13.75
N PHE A 149 15.88 10.14 -13.05
CA PHE A 149 17.13 9.36 -13.14
C PHE A 149 17.24 8.60 -14.46
N ILE A 150 16.11 8.23 -15.05
CA ILE A 150 16.01 7.64 -16.38
C ILE A 150 14.91 8.36 -17.18
N ASN A 151 14.86 8.11 -18.48
CA ASN A 151 13.77 8.62 -19.30
C ASN A 151 12.42 8.18 -18.74
N THR A 152 11.50 9.12 -18.57
CA THR A 152 10.17 8.95 -17.96
C THR A 152 9.35 7.85 -18.65
N THR A 153 9.40 7.80 -20.00
CA THR A 153 8.69 6.76 -20.77
C THR A 153 9.29 5.38 -20.51
N ILE A 154 10.61 5.26 -20.40
CA ILE A 154 11.27 3.99 -20.08
C ILE A 154 10.87 3.54 -18.67
N GLY A 155 10.91 4.44 -17.68
CA GLY A 155 10.46 4.16 -16.31
C GLY A 155 9.02 3.66 -16.26
N PHE A 156 8.12 4.30 -17.01
CA PHE A 156 6.73 3.90 -17.14
C PHE A 156 6.59 2.50 -17.75
N VAL A 157 7.21 2.23 -18.89
CA VAL A 157 7.09 0.96 -19.60
C VAL A 157 7.62 -0.21 -18.76
N VAL A 158 8.78 -0.03 -18.11
CA VAL A 158 9.38 -1.06 -17.24
C VAL A 158 8.51 -1.27 -15.98
N GLY A 159 7.99 -0.19 -15.39
CA GLY A 159 7.06 -0.26 -14.28
C GLY A 159 5.78 -1.02 -14.64
N MET A 160 5.19 -0.71 -15.80
CA MET A 160 4.02 -1.42 -16.34
C MET A 160 4.30 -2.90 -16.61
N ALA A 161 5.49 -3.25 -17.09
CA ALA A 161 5.88 -4.64 -17.30
C ALA A 161 5.95 -5.39 -15.96
N GLY A 162 6.49 -4.76 -14.90
CA GLY A 162 6.49 -5.32 -13.54
C GLY A 162 5.06 -5.57 -13.02
N TRP A 163 4.16 -4.61 -13.19
CA TRP A 163 2.75 -4.77 -12.80
C TRP A 163 2.04 -5.86 -13.62
N ALA A 164 2.22 -5.87 -14.94
CA ALA A 164 1.65 -6.90 -15.80
C ALA A 164 2.14 -8.31 -15.41
N TYR A 165 3.40 -8.44 -14.99
CA TYR A 165 3.94 -9.71 -14.48
C TYR A 165 3.26 -10.16 -13.18
N ILE A 166 3.00 -9.24 -12.24
CA ILE A 166 2.22 -9.52 -11.04
C ILE A 166 0.80 -9.96 -11.43
N LEU A 167 0.13 -9.23 -12.34
CA LEU A 167 -1.20 -9.59 -12.82
C LEU A 167 -1.22 -10.98 -13.45
N TYR A 168 -0.23 -11.31 -14.27
CA TYR A 168 -0.11 -12.65 -14.84
C TYR A 168 -0.07 -13.71 -13.74
N GLU A 169 0.75 -13.54 -12.70
CA GLU A 169 0.88 -14.50 -11.60
C GLU A 169 -0.45 -14.68 -10.83
N ILE A 170 -1.16 -13.60 -10.53
CA ILE A 170 -2.41 -13.67 -9.75
C ILE A 170 -3.64 -14.05 -10.58
N PHE A 171 -3.61 -13.96 -11.93
CA PHE A 171 -4.73 -14.36 -12.79
C PHE A 171 -4.53 -15.75 -13.43
N SER A 172 -3.31 -16.11 -13.80
CA SER A 172 -3.01 -17.29 -14.60
C SER A 172 -1.85 -18.13 -14.07
N GLY A 173 -1.02 -17.57 -13.19
CA GLY A 173 0.15 -18.21 -12.63
C GLY A 173 -0.18 -19.25 -11.55
N GLU A 174 0.85 -19.65 -10.82
CA GLU A 174 0.76 -20.63 -9.73
C GLU A 174 -0.07 -20.12 -8.55
N ALA A 175 -0.01 -18.80 -8.26
CA ALA A 175 -0.83 -18.18 -7.22
C ALA A 175 -2.33 -18.39 -7.48
N SER A 176 -2.79 -18.15 -8.72
CA SER A 176 -4.17 -18.37 -9.13
C SER A 176 -4.61 -19.83 -9.00
N LYS A 177 -3.75 -20.75 -9.45
CA LYS A 177 -4.01 -22.20 -9.37
C LYS A 177 -4.09 -22.68 -7.92
N SER A 178 -3.23 -22.17 -7.06
CA SER A 178 -3.23 -22.48 -5.63
C SER A 178 -4.51 -21.95 -4.96
N ALA A 179 -4.93 -20.73 -5.31
CA ALA A 179 -6.17 -20.15 -4.80
C ALA A 179 -7.42 -20.94 -5.23
N ALA A 180 -7.46 -21.40 -6.46
CA ALA A 180 -8.60 -22.18 -6.99
C ALA A 180 -8.85 -23.49 -6.23
N ASN A 181 -7.81 -24.05 -5.63
CA ASN A 181 -7.87 -25.28 -4.81
C ASN A 181 -8.08 -25.01 -3.31
N ALA A 182 -8.18 -23.75 -2.90
CA ALA A 182 -8.36 -23.36 -1.50
C ALA A 182 -9.86 -23.41 -1.09
N LYS A 183 -10.11 -23.27 0.23
CA LYS A 183 -11.47 -23.15 0.76
C LYS A 183 -12.18 -21.89 0.19
N PRO A 184 -13.53 -21.90 0.07
CA PRO A 184 -14.29 -20.78 -0.50
C PRO A 184 -13.99 -19.40 0.14
N SER A 185 -13.80 -19.35 1.45
CA SER A 185 -13.44 -18.11 2.15
C SER A 185 -12.08 -17.54 1.72
N VAL A 186 -11.11 -18.41 1.46
CA VAL A 186 -9.78 -18.00 0.97
C VAL A 186 -9.83 -17.59 -0.50
N GLN A 187 -10.63 -18.30 -1.32
CA GLN A 187 -10.88 -17.89 -2.70
C GLN A 187 -11.51 -16.50 -2.77
N SER A 188 -12.47 -16.21 -1.89
CA SER A 188 -13.10 -14.88 -1.79
C SER A 188 -12.07 -13.80 -1.41
N ALA A 189 -11.26 -14.04 -0.38
CA ALA A 189 -10.20 -13.12 0.04
C ALA A 189 -9.18 -12.90 -1.10
N PHE A 190 -8.72 -13.98 -1.74
CA PHE A 190 -7.79 -13.88 -2.87
C PHE A 190 -8.39 -13.08 -4.04
N ASN A 191 -9.66 -13.31 -4.38
CA ASN A 191 -10.34 -12.58 -5.44
C ASN A 191 -10.49 -11.09 -5.10
N THR A 192 -10.82 -10.76 -3.86
CA THR A 192 -10.87 -9.36 -3.41
C THR A 192 -9.52 -8.68 -3.58
N MET A 193 -8.44 -9.29 -3.07
CA MET A 193 -7.09 -8.77 -3.20
C MET A 193 -6.66 -8.65 -4.68
N LYS A 194 -7.00 -9.63 -5.51
CA LYS A 194 -6.76 -9.60 -6.95
C LYS A 194 -7.36 -8.36 -7.62
N TRP A 195 -8.60 -8.03 -7.29
CA TRP A 195 -9.26 -6.84 -7.84
C TRP A 195 -8.70 -5.54 -7.29
N ILE A 196 -8.25 -5.50 -6.04
CA ILE A 196 -7.55 -4.36 -5.47
C ILE A 196 -6.25 -4.09 -6.23
N VAL A 197 -5.43 -5.12 -6.46
CA VAL A 197 -4.17 -5.00 -7.21
C VAL A 197 -4.43 -4.64 -8.68
N THR A 198 -5.55 -5.05 -9.26
CA THR A 198 -5.87 -4.77 -10.66
C THR A 198 -6.47 -3.37 -10.82
N ILE A 199 -7.59 -3.09 -10.18
CA ILE A 199 -8.34 -1.84 -10.36
C ILE A 199 -7.76 -0.75 -9.46
N GLY A 200 -7.51 -1.06 -8.18
CA GLY A 200 -6.98 -0.11 -7.23
C GLY A 200 -5.61 0.42 -7.64
N TRP A 201 -4.71 -0.45 -8.11
CA TRP A 201 -3.38 -0.01 -8.54
C TRP A 201 -3.35 0.62 -9.93
N ALA A 202 -4.35 0.39 -10.79
CA ALA A 202 -4.42 1.04 -12.10
C ALA A 202 -4.44 2.57 -12.03
N ILE A 203 -4.82 3.13 -10.89
CA ILE A 203 -4.86 4.57 -10.68
C ILE A 203 -3.47 5.21 -10.72
N TYR A 204 -2.42 4.48 -10.32
CA TYR A 204 -1.04 5.00 -10.32
C TYR A 204 -0.45 5.16 -11.71
N PRO A 205 -0.45 4.12 -12.59
CA PRO A 205 -0.01 4.31 -13.96
C PRO A 205 -0.86 5.34 -14.71
N LEU A 206 -2.16 5.48 -14.37
CA LEU A 206 -2.99 6.55 -14.91
C LEU A 206 -2.48 7.93 -14.47
N GLY A 207 -2.21 8.11 -13.18
CA GLY A 207 -1.63 9.35 -12.65
C GLY A 207 -0.27 9.67 -13.24
N TYR A 208 0.59 8.66 -13.35
CA TYR A 208 1.91 8.80 -13.99
C TYR A 208 1.77 9.24 -15.45
N PHE A 209 0.91 8.57 -16.21
CA PHE A 209 0.65 8.91 -17.61
C PHE A 209 0.15 10.34 -17.77
N LEU A 210 -0.87 10.71 -17.01
CA LEU A 210 -1.46 12.06 -17.07
C LEU A 210 -0.48 13.14 -16.63
N GLY A 211 0.29 12.89 -15.57
CA GLY A 211 1.20 13.86 -14.98
C GLY A 211 2.51 14.06 -15.76
N TYR A 212 3.02 13.01 -16.37
CA TYR A 212 4.38 13.05 -16.94
C TYR A 212 4.46 12.75 -18.44
N LEU A 213 3.45 12.10 -19.04
CA LEU A 213 3.48 11.72 -20.45
C LEU A 213 2.44 12.45 -21.29
N ALA A 214 1.29 12.83 -20.75
CA ALA A 214 0.21 13.51 -21.48
C ALA A 214 0.27 15.04 -21.44
N GLY A 215 1.35 15.63 -20.92
CA GLY A 215 1.54 17.08 -20.90
C GLY A 215 1.15 17.79 -19.61
N GLY A 216 0.91 17.05 -18.56
CA GLY A 216 0.79 17.55 -17.19
C GLY A 216 -0.65 17.84 -16.75
N THR A 217 -1.01 17.33 -15.60
CA THR A 217 -2.12 17.77 -14.76
C THR A 217 -1.56 18.65 -13.64
N ASP A 218 -2.44 19.37 -12.94
CA ASP A 218 -2.03 20.11 -11.74
C ASP A 218 -1.61 19.16 -10.61
N GLU A 219 -0.79 19.67 -9.69
CA GLU A 219 -0.24 18.91 -8.56
C GLU A 219 -1.34 18.32 -7.64
N ALA A 220 -2.48 19.01 -7.50
CA ALA A 220 -3.61 18.56 -6.70
C ALA A 220 -4.25 17.31 -7.30
N THR A 221 -4.42 17.26 -8.62
CA THR A 221 -4.95 16.09 -9.33
C THR A 221 -4.01 14.89 -9.20
N LEU A 222 -2.69 15.07 -9.35
CA LEU A 222 -1.70 14.01 -9.15
C LEU A 222 -1.76 13.42 -7.74
N ASN A 223 -1.90 14.26 -6.73
CA ASN A 223 -2.04 13.82 -5.35
C ASN A 223 -3.36 13.07 -5.12
N THR A 224 -4.48 13.58 -5.61
CA THR A 224 -5.80 12.95 -5.45
C THR A 224 -5.84 11.55 -6.05
N VAL A 225 -5.23 11.34 -7.21
CA VAL A 225 -5.08 10.00 -7.83
C VAL A 225 -4.32 9.05 -6.90
N SER A 226 -3.28 9.52 -6.23
CA SER A 226 -2.49 8.71 -5.29
C SER A 226 -3.26 8.24 -4.05
N TYR A 227 -4.31 8.95 -3.61
CA TYR A 227 -5.05 8.63 -2.37
C TYR A 227 -6.20 7.63 -2.55
N THR A 228 -6.79 7.58 -3.72
CA THR A 228 -7.96 6.71 -3.96
C THR A 228 -7.62 5.24 -3.76
N HIS A 229 -6.36 4.87 -3.89
CA HIS A 229 -5.87 3.50 -3.71
C HIS A 229 -6.00 2.97 -2.28
N LEU A 230 -5.66 3.77 -1.28
CA LEU A 230 -5.67 3.31 0.11
C LEU A 230 -7.09 3.09 0.64
N ARG A 231 -8.06 3.83 0.13
CA ARG A 231 -9.48 3.62 0.43
C ARG A 231 -9.99 2.26 -0.04
N ALA A 232 -9.43 1.70 -1.12
CA ALA A 232 -9.83 0.39 -1.62
C ALA A 232 -9.43 -0.75 -0.66
N HIS A 233 -8.32 -0.61 0.08
CA HIS A 233 -7.90 -1.58 1.09
C HIS A 233 -8.78 -1.59 2.34
N GLU A 234 -9.41 -0.47 2.69
CA GLU A 234 -10.27 -0.36 3.86
C GLU A 234 -11.67 -0.95 3.66
N THR A 235 -12.19 -0.96 2.43
CA THR A 235 -13.57 -1.36 2.11
C THR A 235 -13.73 -2.83 1.74
N SER A 236 -12.67 -3.61 1.72
CA SER A 236 -12.68 -5.02 1.27
C SER A 236 -12.96 -6.03 2.38
N ARG A 237 -13.93 -5.72 3.29
CA ARG A 237 -14.44 -6.67 4.29
C ARG A 237 -15.93 -6.87 4.18
#